data_bd907c3fc7b2aa5544e6e9f0bb70e475
#
_entry.id   bd907c3fc7b2aa5544e6e9f0bb70e475
#
_cell.length_a   1.000
_cell.length_b   1.000
_cell.length_c   1.000
_cell.angle_alpha   90.00
_cell.angle_beta   90.00
_cell.angle_gamma   90.00
#
_symmetry.space_group_name_H-M   'P 1'
#
loop_
_entity.id
_entity.type
_entity.pdbx_description
1 polymer ?
#
loop_
_entity_poly.entity_id
_entity_poly.type
_entity_poly.pdbx_seq_one_letter_code
_entity_poly.pdbx_strand_id
1 'polypeptide(L)'
;MINILQINLQRSPAAQSLLQQTSAERGTHVLTVSEPNWHPANDDRWVSSDDGTCAVALTAAADFVAETNGAGRGYAWIQGRGLRVYSCYNSRNDTAENFAAFLDDVHQSARECDRRTHLVICGDFNAWSQEWGSARNDRRGEQLADLAASLGLSVENTGNTATYRRINAESIIDITFSRLAAPAVIRGWSVLEDVESASDHRYVEFSIHPTPDDDETDRNRPTGWSYRQLDPAALAAHLVNTVQPAVDDTTTATRAADQLSDYLEAACDACMPPRASPRAGRISVHWWSNGLT
;
A
#
# COMPACT_ATOMS: atom_id res chain seq x y z
N MET A 1 -5.71 12.83 3.95
CA MET A 1 -4.35 12.28 4.08
C MET A 1 -4.32 11.38 5.31
N ILE A 2 -3.78 10.17 5.21
CA ILE A 2 -3.63 9.24 6.34
C ILE A 2 -2.15 8.91 6.48
N ASN A 3 -1.53 9.30 7.60
CA ASN A 3 -0.12 9.04 7.90
C ASN A 3 0.01 7.69 8.60
N ILE A 4 0.93 6.88 8.15
CA ILE A 4 1.21 5.55 8.69
C ILE A 4 2.67 5.48 9.13
N LEU A 5 2.91 4.90 10.31
CA LEU A 5 4.23 4.64 10.85
C LEU A 5 4.37 3.16 11.17
N GLN A 6 5.40 2.53 10.63
CA GLN A 6 5.72 1.11 10.79
C GLN A 6 7.01 0.94 11.58
N ILE A 7 7.08 -0.05 12.45
CA ILE A 7 8.28 -0.41 13.22
C ILE A 7 8.21 -1.85 13.75
N ASN A 8 9.35 -2.53 13.83
CA ASN A 8 9.52 -3.69 14.71
C ASN A 8 10.18 -3.22 16.02
N LEU A 9 9.53 -3.45 17.16
CA LEU A 9 9.96 -2.98 18.47
C LEU A 9 10.90 -3.95 19.19
N GLN A 10 11.10 -5.15 18.65
CA GLN A 10 11.92 -6.21 19.29
C GLN A 10 11.56 -6.45 20.77
N ARG A 11 10.30 -6.26 21.13
CA ARG A 11 9.77 -6.35 22.49
C ARG A 11 10.48 -5.41 23.49
N SER A 12 11.10 -4.32 22.99
CA SER A 12 11.80 -3.32 23.80
C SER A 12 10.82 -2.36 24.47
N PRO A 13 10.79 -2.25 25.81
CA PRO A 13 9.97 -1.24 26.49
C PRO A 13 10.35 0.19 26.09
N ALA A 14 11.65 0.46 25.88
CA ALA A 14 12.13 1.76 25.47
C ALA A 14 11.65 2.11 24.06
N ALA A 15 11.75 1.17 23.12
CA ALA A 15 11.25 1.36 21.76
C ALA A 15 9.75 1.64 21.74
N GLN A 16 8.97 0.95 22.57
CA GLN A 16 7.53 1.20 22.65
C GLN A 16 7.18 2.56 23.24
N SER A 17 7.94 3.03 24.21
CA SER A 17 7.75 4.39 24.75
C SER A 17 8.11 5.46 23.73
N LEU A 18 9.22 5.29 22.99
CA LEU A 18 9.61 6.18 21.90
C LEU A 18 8.60 6.17 20.74
N LEU A 19 8.02 5.01 20.40
CA LEU A 19 6.97 4.93 19.40
C LEU A 19 5.79 5.86 19.72
N GLN A 20 5.34 5.88 20.98
CA GLN A 20 4.24 6.74 21.40
C GLN A 20 4.59 8.22 21.21
N GLN A 21 5.78 8.62 21.62
CA GLN A 21 6.26 10.00 21.44
C GLN A 21 6.41 10.34 19.96
N THR A 22 7.13 9.52 19.20
CA THR A 22 7.39 9.72 17.77
C THR A 22 6.09 9.83 16.98
N SER A 23 5.13 8.95 17.26
CA SER A 23 3.85 8.97 16.57
C SER A 23 3.04 10.25 16.84
N ALA A 24 3.09 10.76 18.06
CA ALA A 24 2.45 12.02 18.42
C ALA A 24 3.12 13.23 17.74
N GLU A 25 4.44 13.29 17.76
CA GLU A 25 5.23 14.37 17.14
C GLU A 25 5.03 14.41 15.61
N ARG A 26 4.84 13.26 14.98
CA ARG A 26 4.67 13.14 13.52
C ARG A 26 3.22 13.18 13.05
N GLY A 27 2.25 13.28 13.96
CA GLY A 27 0.83 13.28 13.61
C GLY A 27 0.42 11.99 12.90
N THR A 28 0.97 10.85 13.33
CA THR A 28 0.67 9.53 12.77
C THR A 28 -0.78 9.16 13.08
N HIS A 29 -1.50 8.63 12.10
CA HIS A 29 -2.88 8.17 12.26
C HIS A 29 -2.96 6.68 12.53
N VAL A 30 -2.13 5.88 11.85
CA VAL A 30 -2.11 4.42 11.96
C VAL A 30 -0.71 3.95 12.31
N LEU A 31 -0.61 3.09 13.31
CA LEU A 31 0.61 2.37 13.67
C LEU A 31 0.52 0.93 13.19
N THR A 32 1.60 0.43 12.60
CA THR A 32 1.81 -0.99 12.32
C THR A 32 3.06 -1.44 13.05
N VAL A 33 2.88 -2.36 13.99
CA VAL A 33 3.87 -2.71 14.98
C VAL A 33 4.16 -4.20 14.94
N SER A 34 5.40 -4.56 14.69
CA SER A 34 5.90 -5.93 14.88
C SER A 34 6.59 -6.05 16.23
N GLU A 35 6.50 -7.21 16.87
CA GLU A 35 7.06 -7.53 18.18
C GLU A 35 6.82 -6.45 19.24
N PRO A 36 5.56 -6.06 19.51
CA PRO A 36 5.25 -5.13 20.59
C PRO A 36 5.67 -5.71 21.94
N ASN A 37 6.13 -4.84 22.86
CA ASN A 37 6.47 -5.26 24.21
C ASN A 37 5.22 -5.56 25.05
N TRP A 38 4.19 -4.75 24.86
CA TRP A 38 2.89 -4.91 25.52
C TRP A 38 1.76 -4.41 24.63
N HIS A 39 0.56 -4.92 24.90
CA HIS A 39 -0.67 -4.47 24.27
C HIS A 39 -1.50 -3.72 25.30
N PRO A 40 -2.06 -2.54 24.98
CA PRO A 40 -2.96 -1.85 25.90
C PRO A 40 -4.18 -2.71 26.18
N ALA A 41 -4.34 -3.10 27.45
CA ALA A 41 -5.53 -3.83 27.86
C ALA A 41 -6.76 -2.91 27.74
N ASN A 42 -7.79 -3.37 27.07
CA ASN A 42 -9.07 -2.66 26.89
C ASN A 42 -8.97 -1.35 26.09
N ASP A 43 -8.01 -1.20 25.20
CA ASP A 43 -7.98 -0.11 24.20
C ASP A 43 -8.43 -0.66 22.85
N ASP A 44 -9.66 -0.36 22.46
CA ASP A 44 -10.30 -0.80 21.20
C ASP A 44 -9.64 -0.24 19.94
N ARG A 45 -8.73 0.74 20.10
CA ARG A 45 -7.90 1.26 19.01
C ARG A 45 -6.75 0.33 18.64
N TRP A 46 -6.43 -0.67 19.49
CA TRP A 46 -5.36 -1.64 19.24
C TRP A 46 -5.96 -3.00 18.88
N VAL A 47 -5.53 -3.54 17.76
CA VAL A 47 -5.86 -4.90 17.31
C VAL A 47 -4.58 -5.70 17.19
N SER A 48 -4.46 -6.75 17.99
CA SER A 48 -3.29 -7.63 18.03
C SER A 48 -3.52 -8.91 17.25
N SER A 49 -2.46 -9.48 16.69
CA SER A 49 -2.48 -10.84 16.16
C SER A 49 -2.80 -11.87 17.24
N ASP A 50 -3.33 -13.03 16.85
CA ASP A 50 -3.73 -14.10 17.78
C ASP A 50 -2.58 -14.60 18.65
N ASP A 51 -1.36 -14.54 18.13
CA ASP A 51 -0.14 -14.91 18.83
C ASP A 51 0.59 -13.75 19.52
N GLY A 52 0.02 -12.53 19.44
CA GLY A 52 0.57 -11.34 20.06
C GLY A 52 1.90 -10.86 19.45
N THR A 53 2.25 -11.33 18.26
CA THR A 53 3.54 -11.00 17.63
C THR A 53 3.51 -9.70 16.82
N CYS A 54 2.34 -9.21 16.46
CA CYS A 54 2.18 -7.90 15.85
C CYS A 54 0.87 -7.24 16.24
N ALA A 55 0.74 -5.96 15.96
CA ALA A 55 -0.46 -5.20 16.21
C ALA A 55 -0.61 -4.04 15.21
N VAL A 56 -1.83 -3.63 14.96
CA VAL A 56 -2.17 -2.41 14.26
C VAL A 56 -3.00 -1.52 15.19
N ALA A 57 -2.77 -0.21 15.15
CA ALA A 57 -3.49 0.70 16.04
C ALA A 57 -3.85 2.03 15.37
N LEU A 58 -4.97 2.60 15.80
CA LEU A 58 -5.30 4.00 15.56
C LEU A 58 -4.76 4.86 16.69
N THR A 59 -4.10 5.95 16.35
CA THR A 59 -3.61 6.93 17.33
C THR A 59 -4.70 7.94 17.68
N ALA A 60 -4.39 8.83 18.63
CA ALA A 60 -5.27 9.95 18.95
C ALA A 60 -5.37 11.01 17.81
N ALA A 61 -4.42 11.00 16.86
CA ALA A 61 -4.46 11.88 15.69
C ALA A 61 -5.40 11.39 14.58
N ALA A 62 -5.83 10.11 14.63
CA ALA A 62 -6.77 9.58 13.65
C ALA A 62 -8.13 10.27 13.76
N ASP A 63 -8.62 10.80 12.65
CA ASP A 63 -9.92 11.44 12.51
C ASP A 63 -11.04 10.46 12.08
N PHE A 64 -10.78 9.16 12.21
CA PHE A 64 -11.71 8.09 11.90
C PHE A 64 -11.58 6.93 12.92
N VAL A 65 -12.56 6.05 12.93
CA VAL A 65 -12.61 4.84 13.77
C VAL A 65 -12.49 3.60 12.90
N ALA A 66 -12.03 2.51 13.49
CA ALA A 66 -12.11 1.20 12.84
C ALA A 66 -13.57 0.73 12.79
N GLU A 67 -14.08 0.54 11.58
CA GLU A 67 -15.43 0.01 11.33
C GLU A 67 -15.46 -1.50 11.52
N THR A 68 -14.39 -2.16 11.10
CA THR A 68 -14.15 -3.60 11.26
C THR A 68 -12.67 -3.85 11.50
N ASN A 69 -12.38 -4.96 12.12
CA ASN A 69 -11.02 -5.43 12.34
C ASN A 69 -10.97 -6.97 12.29
N GLY A 70 -9.77 -7.52 12.29
CA GLY A 70 -9.55 -8.94 12.38
C GLY A 70 -8.09 -9.27 12.62
N ALA A 71 -7.86 -10.51 13.00
CA ALA A 71 -6.53 -11.01 13.30
C ALA A 71 -6.42 -12.48 12.91
N GLY A 72 -5.18 -12.93 12.84
CA GLY A 72 -4.76 -14.31 12.71
C GLY A 72 -3.36 -14.46 13.28
N ARG A 73 -2.77 -15.60 13.10
CA ARG A 73 -1.39 -15.81 13.54
C ARG A 73 -0.42 -14.98 12.70
N GLY A 74 0.33 -14.09 13.34
CA GLY A 74 1.33 -13.25 12.70
C GLY A 74 0.77 -12.07 11.91
N TYR A 75 -0.54 -11.80 11.96
CA TYR A 75 -1.11 -10.61 11.37
C TYR A 75 -2.33 -10.09 12.14
N ALA A 76 -2.52 -8.79 12.05
CA ALA A 76 -3.74 -8.12 12.49
C ALA A 76 -4.07 -6.99 11.50
N TRP A 77 -5.35 -6.64 11.38
CA TRP A 77 -5.77 -5.56 10.49
C TRP A 77 -6.93 -4.77 11.07
N ILE A 78 -7.01 -3.52 10.63
CA ILE A 78 -8.16 -2.63 10.85
C ILE A 78 -8.67 -2.15 9.50
N GLN A 79 -9.98 -1.88 9.44
CA GLN A 79 -10.59 -1.25 8.26
C GLN A 79 -11.50 -0.11 8.72
N GLY A 80 -11.36 1.03 8.09
CA GLY A 80 -12.21 2.20 8.26
C GLY A 80 -11.93 3.22 7.16
N ARG A 81 -12.90 4.07 6.88
CA ARG A 81 -12.78 5.13 5.87
C ARG A 81 -12.28 4.63 4.50
N GLY A 82 -12.73 3.44 4.09
CA GLY A 82 -12.36 2.85 2.80
C GLY A 82 -10.91 2.35 2.70
N LEU A 83 -10.20 2.24 3.82
CA LEU A 83 -8.83 1.73 3.92
C LEU A 83 -8.79 0.53 4.86
N ARG A 84 -8.12 -0.55 4.44
CA ARG A 84 -7.73 -1.68 5.28
C ARG A 84 -6.21 -1.73 5.39
N VAL A 85 -5.70 -1.75 6.62
CA VAL A 85 -4.27 -1.80 6.92
C VAL A 85 -3.96 -3.04 7.74
N TYR A 86 -3.02 -3.84 7.24
CA TYR A 86 -2.45 -4.99 7.93
C TYR A 86 -1.12 -4.61 8.58
N SER A 87 -0.91 -5.09 9.79
CA SER A 87 0.40 -5.25 10.41
C SER A 87 0.76 -6.74 10.41
N CYS A 88 1.93 -7.07 9.91
CA CYS A 88 2.39 -8.45 9.75
C CYS A 88 3.73 -8.67 10.43
N TYR A 89 3.93 -9.87 10.96
CA TYR A 89 5.22 -10.33 11.46
C TYR A 89 5.37 -11.83 11.25
N ASN A 90 6.50 -12.22 10.71
CA ASN A 90 6.88 -13.64 10.70
C ASN A 90 8.36 -13.81 11.06
N SER A 91 8.61 -14.60 12.10
CA SER A 91 9.95 -14.82 12.62
C SER A 91 10.88 -15.46 11.58
N ARG A 92 12.13 -14.98 11.51
CA ARG A 92 13.17 -15.60 10.69
C ARG A 92 13.46 -17.07 11.07
N ASN A 93 13.09 -17.46 12.28
CA ASN A 93 13.30 -18.81 12.80
C ASN A 93 12.14 -19.76 12.50
N ASP A 94 11.05 -19.26 11.90
CA ASP A 94 9.95 -20.13 11.47
C ASP A 94 10.39 -21.04 10.31
N THR A 95 9.80 -22.22 10.28
CA THR A 95 10.02 -23.17 9.19
C THR A 95 9.42 -22.65 7.88
N ALA A 96 9.85 -23.21 6.75
CA ALA A 96 9.31 -22.86 5.45
C ALA A 96 7.81 -23.17 5.35
N GLU A 97 7.36 -24.25 6.00
CA GLU A 97 5.95 -24.66 6.07
C GLU A 97 5.11 -23.66 6.87
N ASN A 98 5.63 -23.19 8.01
CA ASN A 98 4.95 -22.18 8.83
C ASN A 98 4.87 -20.83 8.10
N PHE A 99 5.92 -20.46 7.39
CA PHE A 99 5.91 -19.25 6.57
C PHE A 99 4.89 -19.33 5.44
N ALA A 100 4.82 -20.46 4.74
CA ALA A 100 3.82 -20.67 3.69
C ALA A 100 2.40 -20.61 4.25
N ALA A 101 2.13 -21.28 5.38
CA ALA A 101 0.82 -21.24 6.04
C ALA A 101 0.44 -19.81 6.46
N PHE A 102 1.39 -19.05 7.01
CA PHE A 102 1.18 -17.62 7.33
C PHE A 102 0.80 -16.81 6.09
N LEU A 103 1.49 -17.00 4.95
CA LEU A 103 1.16 -16.31 3.71
C LEU A 103 -0.21 -16.71 3.16
N ASP A 104 -0.59 -17.98 3.29
CA ASP A 104 -1.91 -18.48 2.87
C ASP A 104 -3.02 -17.85 3.72
N ASP A 105 -2.84 -17.72 5.03
CA ASP A 105 -3.80 -17.09 5.94
C ASP A 105 -3.95 -15.59 5.63
N VAL A 106 -2.84 -14.87 5.42
CA VAL A 106 -2.86 -13.45 4.99
C VAL A 106 -3.56 -13.32 3.64
N HIS A 107 -3.25 -14.19 2.68
CA HIS A 107 -3.85 -14.19 1.36
C HIS A 107 -5.37 -14.37 1.45
N GLN A 108 -5.84 -15.36 2.21
CA GLN A 108 -7.27 -15.61 2.36
C GLN A 108 -7.99 -14.41 2.98
N SER A 109 -7.43 -13.87 4.08
CA SER A 109 -7.98 -12.69 4.74
C SER A 109 -8.02 -11.45 3.83
N ALA A 110 -6.95 -11.22 3.06
CA ALA A 110 -6.85 -10.06 2.17
C ALA A 110 -7.76 -10.16 0.93
N ARG A 111 -8.06 -11.36 0.45
CA ARG A 111 -9.01 -11.58 -0.66
C ARG A 111 -10.45 -11.19 -0.31
N GLU A 112 -10.81 -11.22 0.96
CA GLU A 112 -12.13 -10.78 1.43
C GLU A 112 -12.28 -9.25 1.39
N CYS A 113 -11.18 -8.51 1.22
CA CYS A 113 -11.21 -7.06 1.09
C CYS A 113 -11.78 -6.64 -0.26
N ASP A 114 -12.83 -5.82 -0.26
CA ASP A 114 -13.43 -5.27 -1.49
C ASP A 114 -12.32 -4.57 -2.32
N ARG A 115 -12.38 -4.73 -3.65
CA ARG A 115 -11.43 -4.12 -4.56
C ARG A 115 -11.49 -2.59 -4.61
N ARG A 116 -12.58 -2.00 -4.12
CA ARG A 116 -12.73 -0.54 -3.96
C ARG A 116 -12.12 -0.03 -2.66
N THR A 117 -11.82 -0.91 -1.71
CA THR A 117 -11.12 -0.56 -0.48
C THR A 117 -9.63 -0.51 -0.75
N HIS A 118 -8.99 0.56 -0.33
CA HIS A 118 -7.52 0.65 -0.32
C HIS A 118 -6.98 -0.44 0.60
N LEU A 119 -6.01 -1.19 0.14
CA LEU A 119 -5.38 -2.26 0.90
C LEU A 119 -3.90 -1.95 1.08
N VAL A 120 -3.45 -1.94 2.32
CA VAL A 120 -2.03 -1.83 2.70
C VAL A 120 -1.68 -3.04 3.55
N ILE A 121 -0.60 -3.71 3.19
CA ILE A 121 -0.02 -4.82 3.96
C ILE A 121 1.42 -4.45 4.24
N CYS A 122 1.77 -4.26 5.51
CA CYS A 122 3.13 -3.92 5.90
C CYS A 122 3.56 -4.66 7.17
N GLY A 123 4.86 -4.74 7.39
CA GLY A 123 5.43 -5.41 8.56
C GLY A 123 6.82 -5.97 8.31
N ASP A 124 7.34 -6.69 9.30
CA ASP A 124 8.61 -7.40 9.21
C ASP A 124 8.35 -8.87 8.79
N PHE A 125 8.68 -9.17 7.54
CA PHE A 125 8.50 -10.49 6.95
C PHE A 125 9.76 -11.37 7.04
N ASN A 126 10.89 -10.80 7.46
CA ASN A 126 12.18 -11.49 7.45
C ASN A 126 12.46 -12.21 6.12
N ALA A 127 12.19 -11.51 5.02
CA ALA A 127 12.28 -12.00 3.64
C ALA A 127 13.14 -11.05 2.80
N TRP A 128 13.95 -11.57 1.89
CA TRP A 128 14.85 -10.80 1.03
C TRP A 128 14.46 -10.91 -0.43
N SER A 129 14.22 -9.77 -1.08
CA SER A 129 14.09 -9.69 -2.55
C SER A 129 14.63 -8.36 -3.06
N GLN A 130 15.20 -8.40 -4.26
CA GLN A 130 15.62 -7.20 -4.98
C GLN A 130 14.44 -6.29 -5.34
N GLU A 131 13.22 -6.82 -5.36
CA GLU A 131 12.00 -6.04 -5.62
C GLU A 131 11.75 -4.94 -4.59
N TRP A 132 12.18 -5.13 -3.34
CA TRP A 132 12.11 -4.11 -2.29
C TRP A 132 13.46 -3.59 -1.82
N GLY A 133 14.49 -3.71 -2.68
CA GLY A 133 15.82 -3.13 -2.46
C GLY A 133 16.80 -3.99 -1.68
N SER A 134 16.47 -5.24 -1.32
CA SER A 134 17.44 -6.13 -0.68
C SER A 134 18.57 -6.51 -1.64
N ALA A 135 19.77 -6.72 -1.11
CA ALA A 135 20.95 -7.08 -1.92
C ALA A 135 20.86 -8.47 -2.59
N ARG A 136 19.94 -9.32 -2.14
CA ARG A 136 19.77 -10.69 -2.63
C ARG A 136 18.30 -11.11 -2.55
N ASN A 137 17.98 -12.19 -3.26
CA ASN A 137 16.72 -12.91 -3.11
C ASN A 137 16.89 -14.11 -2.18
N ASP A 138 15.84 -14.50 -1.48
CA ASP A 138 15.71 -15.79 -0.82
C ASP A 138 14.34 -16.40 -1.10
N ARG A 139 14.15 -17.66 -0.69
CA ARG A 139 12.89 -18.37 -0.91
C ARG A 139 11.68 -17.70 -0.27
N ARG A 140 11.87 -17.07 0.90
CA ARG A 140 10.79 -16.31 1.56
C ARG A 140 10.41 -15.07 0.76
N GLY A 141 11.41 -14.39 0.21
CA GLY A 141 11.19 -13.25 -0.68
C GLY A 141 10.41 -13.62 -1.94
N GLU A 142 10.76 -14.74 -2.59
CA GLU A 142 10.04 -15.26 -3.74
C GLU A 142 8.56 -15.55 -3.40
N GLN A 143 8.30 -16.26 -2.31
CA GLN A 143 6.94 -16.58 -1.86
C GLN A 143 6.13 -15.31 -1.50
N LEU A 144 6.77 -14.32 -0.90
CA LEU A 144 6.12 -13.05 -0.54
C LEU A 144 5.82 -12.20 -1.79
N ALA A 145 6.70 -12.20 -2.79
CA ALA A 145 6.46 -11.58 -4.08
C ALA A 145 5.30 -12.24 -4.83
N ASP A 146 5.21 -13.58 -4.80
CA ASP A 146 4.08 -14.33 -5.37
C ASP A 146 2.76 -13.97 -4.68
N LEU A 147 2.75 -13.83 -3.34
CA LEU A 147 1.59 -13.34 -2.60
C LEU A 147 1.17 -11.95 -3.08
N ALA A 148 2.12 -11.01 -3.15
CA ALA A 148 1.84 -9.65 -3.59
C ALA A 148 1.25 -9.62 -5.00
N ALA A 149 1.85 -10.36 -5.94
CA ALA A 149 1.36 -10.48 -7.31
C ALA A 149 -0.07 -11.07 -7.36
N SER A 150 -0.37 -12.11 -6.58
CA SER A 150 -1.68 -12.77 -6.55
C SER A 150 -2.80 -11.84 -6.04
N LEU A 151 -2.48 -10.92 -5.15
CA LEU A 151 -3.39 -9.92 -4.59
C LEU A 151 -3.44 -8.62 -5.43
N GLY A 152 -2.57 -8.49 -6.44
CA GLY A 152 -2.42 -7.27 -7.24
C GLY A 152 -1.87 -6.10 -6.41
N LEU A 153 -0.90 -6.39 -5.54
CA LEU A 153 -0.22 -5.40 -4.71
C LEU A 153 1.04 -4.90 -5.39
N SER A 154 1.33 -3.63 -5.22
CA SER A 154 2.61 -3.00 -5.58
C SER A 154 3.52 -2.91 -4.36
N VAL A 155 4.83 -3.03 -4.58
CA VAL A 155 5.85 -2.75 -3.55
C VAL A 155 6.01 -1.24 -3.44
N GLU A 156 5.96 -0.72 -2.22
CA GLU A 156 6.12 0.72 -1.95
C GLU A 156 7.51 1.09 -1.43
N ASN A 157 8.30 0.11 -1.02
CA ASN A 157 9.67 0.33 -0.61
C ASN A 157 10.47 1.00 -1.73
N THR A 158 11.09 2.13 -1.44
CA THR A 158 11.90 2.89 -2.39
C THR A 158 13.33 3.08 -1.86
N GLY A 159 14.29 3.04 -2.76
CA GLY A 159 15.71 3.17 -2.40
C GLY A 159 16.29 1.88 -1.82
N ASN A 160 17.42 2.03 -1.13
CA ASN A 160 18.21 0.93 -0.57
C ASN A 160 18.59 1.14 0.89
N THR A 161 17.91 2.05 1.59
CA THR A 161 18.13 2.29 3.02
C THR A 161 17.65 1.09 3.82
N ALA A 162 18.54 0.53 4.65
CA ALA A 162 18.23 -0.62 5.49
C ALA A 162 17.16 -0.27 6.53
N THR A 163 16.14 -1.12 6.66
CA THR A 163 15.10 -1.00 7.69
C THR A 163 15.53 -1.62 9.02
N TYR A 164 16.46 -2.60 8.95
CA TYR A 164 17.08 -3.25 10.09
C TYR A 164 18.58 -3.02 10.06
N ARG A 165 19.19 -2.65 11.22
CA ARG A 165 20.62 -2.38 11.33
C ARG A 165 21.19 -2.81 12.66
N ARG A 166 22.25 -3.60 12.60
CA ARG A 166 23.16 -3.93 13.70
C ARG A 166 24.62 -3.62 13.32
N ILE A 167 25.53 -3.73 14.30
CA ILE A 167 26.94 -3.40 14.12
C ILE A 167 27.55 -3.99 12.85
N ASN A 168 27.19 -5.23 12.47
CA ASN A 168 27.75 -5.95 11.33
C ASN A 168 26.67 -6.51 10.37
N ALA A 169 25.46 -6.01 10.42
CA ALA A 169 24.37 -6.51 9.57
C ALA A 169 23.37 -5.40 9.26
N GLU A 170 23.01 -5.31 7.98
CA GLU A 170 21.95 -4.46 7.48
C GLU A 170 21.04 -5.24 6.57
N SER A 171 19.74 -4.97 6.60
CA SER A 171 18.78 -5.60 5.72
C SER A 171 17.53 -4.75 5.52
N ILE A 172 16.82 -4.99 4.41
CA ILE A 172 15.51 -4.43 4.12
C ILE A 172 14.53 -5.59 4.25
N ILE A 173 13.87 -5.70 5.39
CA ILE A 173 12.97 -6.80 5.75
C ILE A 173 11.62 -6.31 6.26
N ASP A 174 11.52 -5.03 6.57
CA ASP A 174 10.27 -4.33 6.83
C ASP A 174 9.74 -3.81 5.49
N ILE A 175 8.63 -4.38 5.04
CA ILE A 175 8.15 -4.21 3.68
C ILE A 175 6.76 -3.62 3.72
N THR A 176 6.46 -2.79 2.73
CA THR A 176 5.15 -2.17 2.54
C THR A 176 4.63 -2.52 1.15
N PHE A 177 3.45 -3.10 1.12
CA PHE A 177 2.69 -3.37 -0.11
C PHE A 177 1.40 -2.59 -0.12
N SER A 178 0.95 -2.16 -1.29
CA SER A 178 -0.36 -1.53 -1.41
C SER A 178 -1.12 -1.94 -2.67
N ARG A 179 -2.44 -1.87 -2.58
CA ARG A 179 -3.38 -1.84 -3.69
C ARG A 179 -4.35 -0.70 -3.43
N LEU A 180 -4.11 0.41 -4.08
CA LEU A 180 -4.94 1.59 -3.91
C LEU A 180 -5.97 1.67 -5.03
N ALA A 181 -7.23 1.92 -4.67
CA ALA A 181 -8.24 2.28 -5.64
C ALA A 181 -7.95 3.71 -6.13
N ALA A 182 -7.89 3.91 -7.45
CA ALA A 182 -7.70 5.23 -8.00
C ALA A 182 -8.78 6.21 -7.46
N PRO A 183 -8.42 7.44 -7.14
CA PRO A 183 -7.18 8.12 -7.49
C PRO A 183 -6.15 8.22 -6.34
N ALA A 184 -6.28 7.43 -5.27
CA ALA A 184 -5.37 7.50 -4.13
C ALA A 184 -3.95 7.04 -4.47
N VAL A 185 -2.97 7.65 -3.81
CA VAL A 185 -1.54 7.36 -3.98
C VAL A 185 -0.81 7.33 -2.64
N ILE A 186 0.23 6.50 -2.55
CA ILE A 186 1.21 6.59 -1.45
C ILE A 186 2.22 7.69 -1.77
N ARG A 187 2.57 8.46 -0.75
CA ARG A 187 3.59 9.50 -0.84
C ARG A 187 4.53 9.45 0.35
N GLY A 188 5.77 9.88 0.11
CA GLY A 188 6.77 10.09 1.16
C GLY A 188 7.20 8.81 1.85
N TRP A 189 7.09 7.63 1.18
CA TRP A 189 7.64 6.41 1.75
C TRP A 189 9.14 6.58 2.01
N SER A 190 9.55 6.42 3.25
CA SER A 190 10.95 6.60 3.65
C SER A 190 11.27 5.84 4.94
N VAL A 191 12.52 5.42 5.03
CA VAL A 191 13.13 4.92 6.27
C VAL A 191 13.70 6.12 7.03
N LEU A 192 13.31 6.30 8.29
CA LEU A 192 13.75 7.44 9.10
C LEU A 192 15.10 7.15 9.75
N GLU A 193 16.19 7.59 9.11
CA GLU A 193 17.56 7.30 9.55
C GLU A 193 17.97 8.10 10.77
N ASP A 194 17.45 9.32 10.91
CA ASP A 194 17.84 10.28 11.96
C ASP A 194 16.88 10.24 13.16
N VAL A 195 15.94 9.31 13.21
CA VAL A 195 14.99 9.15 14.31
C VAL A 195 15.35 7.94 15.16
N GLU A 196 15.66 8.19 16.43
CA GLU A 196 15.99 7.13 17.39
C GLU A 196 14.75 6.25 17.64
N SER A 197 14.91 4.92 17.54
CA SER A 197 13.85 3.95 17.76
C SER A 197 14.01 3.09 19.00
N ALA A 198 15.21 3.06 19.57
CA ALA A 198 15.61 2.10 20.63
C ALA A 198 15.34 0.63 20.24
N SER A 199 15.35 0.34 18.94
CA SER A 199 15.27 -0.97 18.31
C SER A 199 16.40 -1.08 17.28
N ASP A 200 16.74 -2.29 16.87
CA ASP A 200 17.60 -2.50 15.71
C ASP A 200 16.86 -2.17 14.37
N HIS A 201 15.54 -2.00 14.41
CA HIS A 201 14.73 -1.54 13.28
C HIS A 201 14.54 -0.03 13.30
N ARG A 202 14.48 0.54 12.11
CA ARG A 202 14.16 1.94 11.88
C ARG A 202 12.68 2.11 11.61
N TYR A 203 12.16 3.28 11.91
CA TYR A 203 10.81 3.64 11.48
C TYR A 203 10.73 3.71 9.95
N VAL A 204 9.63 3.19 9.42
CA VAL A 204 9.20 3.44 8.05
C VAL A 204 7.96 4.31 8.11
N GLU A 205 7.99 5.43 7.39
CA GLU A 205 6.88 6.38 7.34
C GLU A 205 6.40 6.56 5.91
N PHE A 206 5.09 6.67 5.76
CA PHE A 206 4.46 7.04 4.50
C PHE A 206 3.05 7.60 4.74
N SER A 207 2.49 8.22 3.70
CA SER A 207 1.12 8.73 3.77
C SER A 207 0.30 8.29 2.57
N ILE A 208 -0.98 8.01 2.83
CA ILE A 208 -1.97 7.76 1.80
C ILE A 208 -2.70 9.08 1.55
N HIS A 209 -2.58 9.57 0.34
CA HIS A 209 -3.30 10.73 -0.13
C HIS A 209 -4.46 10.24 -0.99
N PRO A 210 -5.73 10.52 -0.59
CA PRO A 210 -6.75 10.60 -1.61
C PRO A 210 -6.24 11.71 -2.54
N THR A 211 -6.15 11.48 -3.83
CA THR A 211 -5.93 12.61 -4.72
C THR A 211 -7.02 13.60 -4.37
N PRO A 212 -6.71 14.88 -4.22
CA PRO A 212 -7.77 15.84 -4.08
C PRO A 212 -8.76 15.60 -5.22
N ASP A 213 -10.03 15.46 -4.91
CA ASP A 213 -11.05 15.95 -5.80
C ASP A 213 -10.68 17.44 -5.97
N ASP A 214 -9.83 17.72 -6.95
CA ASP A 214 -9.58 19.08 -7.39
C ASP A 214 -10.93 19.60 -7.84
N ASP A 215 -11.51 20.42 -6.97
CA ASP A 215 -12.76 21.12 -7.20
C ASP A 215 -14.02 20.25 -7.36
N GLU A 216 -15.09 20.60 -6.68
CA GLU A 216 -16.45 20.06 -6.91
C GLU A 216 -16.90 20.13 -8.37
N THR A 217 -16.16 20.86 -9.21
CA THR A 217 -16.35 20.96 -10.66
C THR A 217 -15.86 19.75 -11.44
N ASP A 218 -14.95 18.94 -10.89
CA ASP A 218 -14.36 17.80 -11.62
C ASP A 218 -15.06 16.44 -11.35
N ARG A 219 -15.97 16.38 -10.39
CA ARG A 219 -16.81 15.17 -10.15
C ARG A 219 -17.66 14.76 -11.36
N ASN A 220 -17.77 15.64 -12.34
CA ASN A 220 -18.47 15.40 -13.61
C ASN A 220 -17.54 15.16 -14.79
N ARG A 221 -16.20 15.14 -14.60
CA ARG A 221 -15.29 14.83 -15.68
C ARG A 221 -15.31 13.32 -15.94
N PRO A 222 -15.70 12.88 -17.14
CA PRO A 222 -15.69 11.48 -17.47
C PRO A 222 -14.25 10.98 -17.45
N THR A 223 -13.96 10.01 -16.59
CA THR A 223 -12.67 9.34 -16.54
C THR A 223 -12.51 8.46 -17.78
N GLY A 224 -11.57 8.83 -18.66
CA GLY A 224 -11.20 8.06 -19.84
C GLY A 224 -11.86 8.53 -21.12
N TRP A 225 -11.51 7.86 -22.19
CA TRP A 225 -11.87 8.23 -23.57
C TRP A 225 -12.95 7.32 -24.14
N SER A 226 -13.69 7.84 -25.11
CA SER A 226 -14.70 7.07 -25.86
C SER A 226 -14.03 6.28 -27.01
N TYR A 227 -13.55 5.08 -26.74
CA TYR A 227 -12.90 4.24 -27.74
C TYR A 227 -13.75 3.98 -29.02
N ARG A 228 -15.08 4.09 -28.90
CA ARG A 228 -16.00 3.96 -30.06
C ARG A 228 -15.91 5.12 -31.04
N GLN A 229 -15.31 6.22 -30.61
CA GLN A 229 -15.12 7.43 -31.41
C GLN A 229 -13.64 7.68 -31.70
N LEU A 230 -12.79 6.66 -31.53
CA LEU A 230 -11.38 6.71 -31.90
C LEU A 230 -11.29 6.92 -33.42
N ASP A 231 -10.50 7.92 -33.82
CA ASP A 231 -10.02 8.05 -35.17
C ASP A 231 -8.64 7.41 -35.32
N PRO A 232 -8.55 6.19 -35.90
CA PRO A 232 -7.28 5.47 -36.02
C PRO A 232 -6.26 6.20 -36.90
N ALA A 233 -6.73 6.99 -37.91
CA ALA A 233 -5.84 7.73 -38.81
C ALA A 233 -5.25 8.94 -38.09
N ALA A 234 -6.07 9.64 -37.28
CA ALA A 234 -5.61 10.73 -36.43
C ALA A 234 -4.63 10.24 -35.36
N LEU A 235 -4.89 9.11 -34.75
CA LEU A 235 -3.98 8.51 -33.77
C LEU A 235 -2.64 8.15 -34.40
N ALA A 236 -2.65 7.47 -35.55
CA ALA A 236 -1.43 7.10 -36.26
C ALA A 236 -0.63 8.36 -36.67
N ALA A 237 -1.31 9.38 -37.16
CA ALA A 237 -0.67 10.63 -37.52
C ALA A 237 -0.08 11.35 -36.30
N HIS A 238 -0.77 11.36 -35.17
CA HIS A 238 -0.26 11.96 -33.93
C HIS A 238 0.99 11.23 -33.41
N LEU A 239 0.97 9.89 -33.37
CA LEU A 239 2.10 9.08 -32.93
C LEU A 239 3.35 9.21 -33.81
N VAL A 240 3.15 9.44 -35.11
CA VAL A 240 4.27 9.66 -36.07
C VAL A 240 4.85 11.08 -35.98
N ASN A 241 4.00 12.07 -35.74
CA ASN A 241 4.40 13.49 -35.75
C ASN A 241 4.85 14.01 -34.38
N THR A 242 4.58 13.27 -33.29
CA THR A 242 4.98 13.67 -31.95
C THR A 242 6.30 12.99 -31.58
N VAL A 243 7.21 13.75 -30.98
CA VAL A 243 8.51 13.22 -30.54
C VAL A 243 8.28 12.14 -29.49
N GLN A 244 8.68 10.90 -29.81
CA GLN A 244 8.62 9.81 -28.87
C GLN A 244 9.61 10.05 -27.71
N PRO A 245 9.26 9.67 -26.48
CA PRO A 245 10.21 9.73 -25.36
C PRO A 245 11.47 8.96 -25.67
N ALA A 246 12.61 9.62 -25.61
CA ALA A 246 13.90 8.98 -25.78
C ALA A 246 14.28 8.28 -24.46
N VAL A 247 14.48 6.99 -24.52
CA VAL A 247 15.03 6.20 -23.40
C VAL A 247 16.52 6.02 -23.66
N ASP A 248 17.33 6.56 -22.79
CA ASP A 248 18.79 6.38 -22.79
C ASP A 248 19.26 5.55 -21.59
N ASP A 249 20.55 5.19 -21.58
CA ASP A 249 21.14 4.36 -20.51
C ASP A 249 21.08 5.01 -19.10
N THR A 250 20.69 6.29 -19.00
CA THR A 250 20.57 7.04 -17.74
C THR A 250 19.11 7.13 -17.27
N THR A 251 18.16 6.72 -18.10
CA THR A 251 16.73 6.78 -17.79
C THR A 251 16.31 5.58 -16.95
N THR A 252 15.82 5.81 -15.74
CA THR A 252 15.28 4.72 -14.91
C THR A 252 14.01 4.14 -15.53
N ALA A 253 13.75 2.86 -15.29
CA ALA A 253 12.56 2.17 -15.80
C ALA A 253 11.25 2.88 -15.40
N THR A 254 11.16 3.40 -14.19
CA THR A 254 10.00 4.19 -13.73
C THR A 254 9.83 5.45 -14.56
N ARG A 255 10.89 6.22 -14.76
CA ARG A 255 10.83 7.46 -15.55
C ARG A 255 10.48 7.18 -17.02
N ALA A 256 10.98 6.09 -17.58
CA ALA A 256 10.62 5.67 -18.93
C ALA A 256 9.14 5.29 -19.04
N ALA A 257 8.60 4.60 -18.03
CA ALA A 257 7.19 4.24 -17.97
C ALA A 257 6.29 5.49 -17.83
N ASP A 258 6.64 6.44 -16.97
CA ASP A 258 5.90 7.70 -16.80
C ASP A 258 5.88 8.49 -18.09
N GLN A 259 7.02 8.65 -18.75
CA GLN A 259 7.13 9.35 -20.04
C GLN A 259 6.30 8.69 -21.15
N LEU A 260 6.28 7.36 -21.18
CA LEU A 260 5.45 6.62 -22.13
C LEU A 260 3.96 6.80 -21.84
N SER A 261 3.58 6.77 -20.55
CA SER A 261 2.20 7.01 -20.13
C SER A 261 1.71 8.40 -20.55
N ASP A 262 2.49 9.43 -20.23
CA ASP A 262 2.18 10.83 -20.62
C ASP A 262 2.05 10.97 -22.14
N TYR A 263 2.93 10.33 -22.89
CA TYR A 263 2.91 10.36 -24.37
C TYR A 263 1.63 9.68 -24.92
N LEU A 264 1.23 8.55 -24.36
CA LEU A 264 0.03 7.83 -24.78
C LEU A 264 -1.26 8.56 -24.36
N GLU A 265 -1.28 9.19 -23.17
CA GLU A 265 -2.39 10.02 -22.71
C GLU A 265 -2.60 11.21 -23.65
N ALA A 266 -1.54 11.93 -23.98
CA ALA A 266 -1.61 13.04 -24.93
C ALA A 266 -2.14 12.60 -26.31
N ALA A 267 -1.74 11.42 -26.78
CA ALA A 267 -2.25 10.87 -28.04
C ALA A 267 -3.74 10.52 -27.95
N CYS A 268 -4.19 9.98 -26.83
CA CYS A 268 -5.60 9.68 -26.58
C CYS A 268 -6.45 10.96 -26.50
N ASP A 269 -5.97 12.00 -25.82
CA ASP A 269 -6.63 13.30 -25.71
C ASP A 269 -6.80 13.98 -27.08
N ALA A 270 -5.81 13.82 -27.95
CA ALA A 270 -5.85 14.40 -29.30
C ALA A 270 -6.80 13.68 -30.27
N CYS A 271 -7.05 12.37 -30.04
CA CYS A 271 -7.69 11.49 -31.03
C CYS A 271 -9.01 10.88 -30.57
N MET A 272 -9.41 11.11 -29.33
CA MET A 272 -10.66 10.59 -28.76
C MET A 272 -11.36 11.64 -27.90
N PRO A 273 -12.68 11.82 -28.03
CA PRO A 273 -13.41 12.66 -27.09
C PRO A 273 -13.48 12.00 -25.72
N PRO A 274 -13.53 12.78 -24.63
CA PRO A 274 -13.75 12.25 -23.30
C PRO A 274 -15.07 11.48 -23.23
N ARG A 275 -15.11 10.46 -22.38
CA ARG A 275 -16.30 9.65 -22.17
C ARG A 275 -17.43 10.53 -21.59
N ALA A 276 -18.59 10.52 -22.20
CA ALA A 276 -19.73 11.31 -21.67
C ALA A 276 -20.12 10.79 -20.30
N SER A 277 -20.25 11.68 -19.32
CA SER A 277 -20.80 11.36 -18.01
C SER A 277 -22.17 10.71 -18.16
N PRO A 278 -22.52 9.68 -17.37
CA PRO A 278 -23.88 9.19 -17.33
C PRO A 278 -24.81 10.36 -16.97
N ARG A 279 -25.80 10.64 -17.82
CA ARG A 279 -26.78 11.68 -17.50
C ARG A 279 -27.43 11.33 -16.16
N ALA A 280 -27.33 12.21 -15.17
CA ALA A 280 -28.07 12.10 -13.94
C ALA A 280 -29.56 11.88 -14.28
N GLY A 281 -30.12 10.72 -13.90
CA GLY A 281 -31.50 10.35 -14.19
C GLY A 281 -31.73 9.15 -15.08
N ARG A 282 -30.71 8.57 -15.72
CA ARG A 282 -30.85 7.22 -16.28
C ARG A 282 -30.48 6.21 -15.20
N ILE A 283 -31.48 5.73 -14.48
CA ILE A 283 -31.41 4.49 -13.72
C ILE A 283 -30.95 3.44 -14.74
N SER A 284 -29.80 2.82 -14.52
CA SER A 284 -29.38 1.66 -15.29
C SER A 284 -30.51 0.65 -15.11
N VAL A 285 -31.19 0.33 -16.20
CA VAL A 285 -32.24 -0.66 -16.18
C VAL A 285 -31.55 -1.99 -15.92
N HIS A 286 -31.42 -2.36 -14.66
CA HIS A 286 -31.22 -3.74 -14.29
C HIS A 286 -32.44 -4.49 -14.79
N TRP A 287 -32.24 -5.54 -15.53
CA TRP A 287 -33.28 -6.45 -16.00
C TRP A 287 -33.88 -7.33 -14.88
N TRP A 288 -33.74 -6.87 -13.66
CA TRP A 288 -34.51 -7.28 -12.51
C TRP A 288 -35.63 -6.27 -12.29
N SER A 289 -36.73 -6.48 -12.93
CA SER A 289 -37.97 -5.89 -12.43
C SER A 289 -38.45 -6.74 -11.25
N ASN A 290 -38.87 -6.08 -10.16
CA ASN A 290 -39.50 -6.71 -8.98
C ASN A 290 -40.86 -7.38 -9.30
N GLY A 291 -40.99 -8.04 -10.43
CA GLY A 291 -42.22 -8.57 -10.97
C GLY A 291 -42.21 -10.03 -11.37
N LEU A 292 -41.23 -10.81 -10.87
CA LEU A 292 -41.29 -12.28 -10.95
C LEU A 292 -41.26 -12.84 -9.53
N THR A 293 -42.45 -12.87 -8.93
CA THR A 293 -42.84 -13.83 -7.89
C THR A 293 -43.22 -15.16 -8.55
#